data_76e3383a1d5d565c534dcc3d74ceb915
#
_entry.id   76e3383a1d5d565c534dcc3d74ceb915
#
_cell.length_a   1.000
_cell.length_b   1.000
_cell.length_c   1.000
_cell.angle_alpha   90.00
_cell.angle_beta   90.00
_cell.angle_gamma   90.00
#
_symmetry.space_group_name_H-M   'P 1'
#
loop_
_entity.id
_entity.type
_entity.pdbx_description
1 polymer ?
#
loop_
_entity_poly.entity_id
_entity_poly.type
_entity_poly.pdbx_seq_one_letter_code
_entity_poly.pdbx_strand_id
1 'polypeptide(L)'
;AALTIPPLRQHLHEGPPAIWRGIGQVLADRNHWRAFVLSALLMFTGFTVIPFITIYMQANVGLTDDDIPLIYLVGGAATLVTARWFGRMTDRIGKVPTFNRLALAAAVPLLAITVLPPAPLWQVLFVSTAFFALFSGRMIPGMAILTSAAQPALRGTFMALNASVQSAAMGMASLLGGLIISRDAAGRVEHYGLA
;
A
#
# COMPACT_ATOMS: atom_id res chain seq x y z
N ALA A 1 27.83 19.47 19.25
CA ALA A 1 28.11 18.04 18.96
C ALA A 1 28.20 17.75 17.45
N ALA A 2 27.48 18.45 16.57
CA ALA A 2 27.51 18.19 15.11
C ALA A 2 28.83 18.65 14.43
N LEU A 3 29.61 19.51 15.05
CA LEU A 3 30.87 20.04 14.49
C LEU A 3 32.11 19.15 14.72
N THR A 4 31.96 18.05 15.46
CA THR A 4 33.09 17.15 15.81
C THR A 4 33.04 15.80 15.09
N ILE A 5 32.08 15.59 14.18
CA ILE A 5 32.01 14.35 13.40
C ILE A 5 32.96 14.51 12.20
N PRO A 6 33.97 13.66 12.06
CA PRO A 6 34.84 13.70 10.88
C PRO A 6 34.02 13.42 9.63
N PRO A 7 34.32 14.04 8.49
CA PRO A 7 33.54 13.84 7.27
C PRO A 7 33.62 12.37 6.85
N LEU A 8 32.49 11.68 6.86
CA LEU A 8 32.34 10.28 6.44
C LEU A 8 32.47 10.17 4.92
N ARG A 9 33.69 10.35 4.39
CA ARG A 9 33.97 10.27 2.94
C ARG A 9 34.47 8.90 2.48
N GLN A 10 34.71 7.97 3.40
CA GLN A 10 35.24 6.64 3.09
C GLN A 10 34.37 5.77 2.17
N HIS A 11 33.10 6.13 2.01
CA HIS A 11 32.15 5.44 1.13
C HIS A 11 32.03 6.09 -0.26
N LEU A 12 32.67 7.24 -0.48
CA LEU A 12 32.71 7.90 -1.78
C LEU A 12 33.82 7.24 -2.62
N HIS A 13 33.44 6.27 -3.43
CA HIS A 13 34.35 5.77 -4.46
C HIS A 13 34.56 6.88 -5.50
N GLU A 14 35.84 7.20 -5.78
CA GLU A 14 36.22 8.12 -6.82
C GLU A 14 35.91 7.51 -8.19
N GLY A 15 34.77 7.85 -8.75
CA GLY A 15 34.34 7.51 -10.09
C GLY A 15 32.92 7.95 -10.32
N PRO A 16 32.55 8.37 -11.54
CA PRO A 16 31.15 8.67 -11.82
C PRO A 16 30.33 7.42 -11.48
N PRO A 17 29.28 7.54 -10.66
CA PRO A 17 28.43 6.40 -10.35
C PRO A 17 27.94 5.85 -11.68
N ALA A 18 28.32 4.61 -11.99
CA ALA A 18 27.83 3.94 -13.18
C ALA A 18 26.35 3.59 -12.94
N ILE A 19 25.48 4.63 -12.83
CA ILE A 19 24.04 4.53 -12.57
C ILE A 19 23.42 3.51 -13.51
N TRP A 20 23.78 3.59 -14.79
CA TRP A 20 23.30 2.65 -15.81
C TRP A 20 23.75 1.21 -15.57
N ARG A 21 24.98 1.04 -15.04
CA ARG A 21 25.48 -0.29 -14.67
C ARG A 21 24.71 -0.84 -13.47
N GLY A 22 24.43 -0.01 -12.46
CA GLY A 22 23.61 -0.40 -11.30
C GLY A 22 22.18 -0.76 -11.70
N ILE A 23 21.55 0.01 -12.58
CA ILE A 23 20.22 -0.29 -13.13
C ILE A 23 20.25 -1.62 -13.88
N GLY A 24 21.24 -1.84 -14.76
CA GLY A 24 21.39 -3.09 -15.50
C GLY A 24 21.55 -4.30 -14.58
N GLN A 25 22.34 -4.18 -13.51
CA GLN A 25 22.52 -5.25 -12.51
C GLN A 25 21.23 -5.54 -11.74
N VAL A 26 20.47 -4.52 -11.35
CA VAL A 26 19.17 -4.71 -10.67
C VAL A 26 18.19 -5.41 -11.59
N LEU A 27 18.10 -4.99 -12.85
CA LEU A 27 17.17 -5.57 -13.82
C LEU A 27 17.58 -6.98 -14.30
N ALA A 28 18.85 -7.36 -14.17
CA ALA A 28 19.34 -8.69 -14.50
C ALA A 28 19.00 -9.73 -13.42
N ASP A 29 18.70 -9.32 -12.19
CA ASP A 29 18.40 -10.24 -11.09
C ASP A 29 16.92 -10.62 -11.06
N ARG A 30 16.66 -11.92 -11.25
CA ARG A 30 15.30 -12.48 -11.23
C ARG A 30 14.60 -12.30 -9.89
N ASN A 31 15.33 -12.21 -8.79
CA ASN A 31 14.75 -12.00 -7.47
C ASN A 31 14.21 -10.58 -7.30
N HIS A 32 14.91 -9.59 -7.88
CA HIS A 32 14.43 -8.21 -7.94
C HIS A 32 13.13 -8.09 -8.73
N TRP A 33 12.97 -8.81 -9.84
CA TRP A 33 11.72 -8.83 -10.60
C TRP A 33 10.54 -9.39 -9.79
N ARG A 34 10.76 -10.46 -9.03
CA ARG A 34 9.73 -11.00 -8.11
C ARG A 34 9.33 -9.96 -7.06
N ALA A 35 10.29 -9.21 -6.55
CA ALA A 35 10.04 -8.13 -5.61
C ALA A 35 9.27 -6.97 -6.25
N PHE A 36 9.60 -6.57 -7.49
CA PHE A 36 8.87 -5.55 -8.24
C PHE A 36 7.42 -5.98 -8.52
N VAL A 37 7.20 -7.22 -8.93
CA VAL A 37 5.84 -7.75 -9.12
C VAL A 37 5.05 -7.73 -7.81
N LEU A 38 5.63 -8.19 -6.70
CA LEU A 38 4.99 -8.12 -5.38
C LEU A 38 4.63 -6.67 -5.02
N SER A 39 5.57 -5.76 -5.21
CA SER A 39 5.40 -4.33 -4.93
C SER A 39 4.31 -3.70 -5.80
N ALA A 40 4.31 -4.00 -7.10
CA ALA A 40 3.29 -3.54 -8.03
C ALA A 40 1.89 -4.04 -7.63
N LEU A 41 1.75 -5.33 -7.34
CA LEU A 41 0.48 -5.92 -6.91
C LEU A 41 -0.02 -5.35 -5.58
N LEU A 42 0.89 -5.07 -4.63
CA LEU A 42 0.54 -4.43 -3.36
C LEU A 42 -0.09 -3.05 -3.57
N MET A 43 0.50 -2.24 -4.47
CA MET A 43 -0.03 -0.92 -4.79
C MET A 43 -1.30 -1.02 -5.62
N PHE A 44 -1.30 -1.89 -6.62
CA PHE A 44 -2.42 -2.05 -7.55
C PHE A 44 -3.71 -2.37 -6.82
N THR A 45 -3.72 -3.40 -5.95
CA THR A 45 -4.91 -3.83 -5.20
C THR A 45 -5.52 -2.76 -4.28
N GLY A 46 -4.76 -1.74 -3.90
CA GLY A 46 -5.28 -0.65 -3.07
C GLY A 46 -5.77 0.52 -3.89
N PHE A 47 -5.01 0.86 -4.93
CA PHE A 47 -5.27 2.07 -5.70
C PHE A 47 -6.37 1.91 -6.76
N THR A 48 -6.91 0.71 -6.97
CA THR A 48 -8.19 0.51 -7.66
C THR A 48 -9.39 0.96 -6.80
N VAL A 49 -9.28 0.87 -5.46
CA VAL A 49 -10.40 1.10 -4.52
C VAL A 49 -10.26 2.43 -3.76
N ILE A 50 -9.08 2.70 -3.17
CA ILE A 50 -8.87 3.81 -2.24
C ILE A 50 -9.27 5.19 -2.80
N PRO A 51 -8.96 5.56 -4.07
CA PRO A 51 -9.32 6.87 -4.58
C PRO A 51 -10.83 7.12 -4.67
N PHE A 52 -11.61 6.05 -4.76
CA PHE A 52 -13.06 6.11 -4.98
C PHE A 52 -13.87 5.85 -3.70
N ILE A 53 -13.22 5.49 -2.58
CA ILE A 53 -13.88 5.07 -1.33
C ILE A 53 -14.79 6.18 -0.78
N THR A 54 -14.31 7.43 -0.76
CA THR A 54 -15.09 8.56 -0.25
C THR A 54 -16.33 8.80 -1.10
N ILE A 55 -16.17 8.77 -2.43
CA ILE A 55 -17.28 8.97 -3.38
C ILE A 55 -18.33 7.87 -3.20
N TYR A 56 -17.91 6.62 -3.05
CA TYR A 56 -18.80 5.49 -2.82
C TYR A 56 -19.53 5.61 -1.48
N MET A 57 -18.83 5.99 -0.42
CA MET A 57 -19.41 6.14 0.91
C MET A 57 -20.49 7.22 0.95
N GLN A 58 -20.31 8.31 0.23
CA GLN A 58 -21.31 9.38 0.13
C GLN A 58 -22.47 8.99 -0.80
N ALA A 59 -22.17 8.53 -2.00
CA ALA A 59 -23.18 8.30 -3.03
C ALA A 59 -24.03 7.03 -2.80
N ASN A 60 -23.44 5.97 -2.26
CA ASN A 60 -24.10 4.66 -2.15
C ASN A 60 -24.46 4.30 -0.70
N VAL A 61 -23.62 4.66 0.27
CA VAL A 61 -23.87 4.35 1.67
C VAL A 61 -24.68 5.45 2.37
N GLY A 62 -24.62 6.67 1.85
CA GLY A 62 -25.42 7.80 2.35
C GLY A 62 -24.75 8.56 3.49
N LEU A 63 -23.41 8.53 3.58
CA LEU A 63 -22.67 9.31 4.57
C LEU A 63 -22.65 10.79 4.19
N THR A 64 -22.66 11.63 5.22
CA THR A 64 -22.50 13.08 5.08
C THR A 64 -21.03 13.50 5.00
N ASP A 65 -20.79 14.75 4.58
CA ASP A 65 -19.44 15.31 4.56
C ASP A 65 -18.78 15.33 5.96
N ASP A 66 -19.59 15.44 7.01
CA ASP A 66 -19.11 15.44 8.40
C ASP A 66 -18.72 14.04 8.90
N ASP A 67 -19.25 12.98 8.30
CA ASP A 67 -18.93 11.59 8.66
C ASP A 67 -17.58 11.12 8.07
N ILE A 68 -17.18 11.64 6.92
CA ILE A 68 -15.97 11.22 6.22
C ILE A 68 -14.70 11.41 7.06
N PRO A 69 -14.49 12.57 7.72
CA PRO A 69 -13.32 12.74 8.59
C PRO A 69 -13.24 11.71 9.72
N LEU A 70 -14.40 11.27 10.26
CA LEU A 70 -14.44 10.27 11.33
C LEU A 70 -13.92 8.90 10.85
N ILE A 71 -14.25 8.50 9.63
CA ILE A 71 -13.76 7.26 9.03
C ILE A 71 -12.22 7.26 8.97
N TYR A 72 -11.63 8.35 8.48
CA TYR A 72 -10.18 8.46 8.39
C TYR A 72 -9.51 8.61 9.74
N LEU A 73 -10.13 9.33 10.67
CA LEU A 73 -9.62 9.51 12.04
C LEU A 73 -9.57 8.17 12.79
N VAL A 74 -10.69 7.45 12.83
CA VAL A 74 -10.80 6.17 13.54
C VAL A 74 -9.94 5.11 12.85
N GLY A 75 -9.99 5.03 11.54
CA GLY A 75 -9.15 4.13 10.74
C GLY A 75 -7.67 4.43 10.90
N GLY A 76 -7.27 5.70 10.87
CA GLY A 76 -5.90 6.15 11.10
C GLY A 76 -5.40 5.83 12.51
N ALA A 77 -6.20 6.11 13.54
CA ALA A 77 -5.87 5.77 14.92
C ALA A 77 -5.70 4.25 15.12
N ALA A 78 -6.60 3.45 14.53
CA ALA A 78 -6.50 2.00 14.56
C ALA A 78 -5.21 1.49 13.87
N THR A 79 -4.78 2.11 12.76
CA THR A 79 -3.53 1.72 12.08
C THR A 79 -2.30 1.96 12.95
N LEU A 80 -2.25 3.03 13.76
CA LEU A 80 -1.15 3.29 14.67
C LEU A 80 -1.01 2.18 15.72
N VAL A 81 -2.12 1.72 16.27
CA VAL A 81 -2.15 0.63 17.27
C VAL A 81 -1.78 -0.70 16.63
N THR A 82 -2.44 -1.04 15.52
CA THR A 82 -2.27 -2.33 14.85
C THR A 82 -0.91 -2.47 14.18
N ALA A 83 -0.30 -1.38 13.70
CA ALA A 83 1.03 -1.39 13.11
C ALA A 83 2.08 -1.97 14.07
N ARG A 84 2.02 -1.59 15.35
CA ARG A 84 2.95 -2.12 16.38
C ARG A 84 2.74 -3.62 16.62
N TRP A 85 1.50 -4.08 16.58
CA TRP A 85 1.17 -5.49 16.74
C TRP A 85 1.61 -6.31 15.54
N PHE A 86 1.34 -5.86 14.32
CA PHE A 86 1.75 -6.51 13.08
C PHE A 86 3.27 -6.51 12.90
N GLY A 87 3.97 -5.46 13.34
CA GLY A 87 5.43 -5.44 13.41
C GLY A 87 5.96 -6.58 14.29
N ARG A 88 5.47 -6.68 15.53
CA ARG A 88 5.85 -7.78 16.44
C ARG A 88 5.52 -9.18 15.89
N MET A 89 4.37 -9.29 15.20
CA MET A 89 3.98 -10.53 14.55
C MET A 89 4.96 -10.90 13.44
N THR A 90 5.39 -9.91 12.64
CA THR A 90 6.40 -10.07 11.57
C THR A 90 7.73 -10.56 12.13
N ASP A 91 8.16 -10.00 13.28
CA ASP A 91 9.41 -10.37 13.92
C ASP A 91 9.35 -11.79 14.53
N ARG A 92 8.19 -12.21 15.08
CA ARG A 92 8.03 -13.50 15.77
C ARG A 92 7.82 -14.67 14.84
N ILE A 93 6.94 -14.54 13.87
CA ILE A 93 6.54 -15.65 12.97
C ILE A 93 7.12 -15.54 11.57
N GLY A 94 7.84 -14.46 11.30
CA GLY A 94 8.48 -14.21 10.02
C GLY A 94 7.61 -13.39 9.06
N LYS A 95 8.28 -12.72 8.12
CA LYS A 95 7.69 -11.77 7.19
C LYS A 95 6.72 -12.41 6.19
N VAL A 96 7.06 -13.56 5.60
CA VAL A 96 6.21 -14.23 4.59
C VAL A 96 4.93 -14.79 5.20
N PRO A 97 4.97 -15.57 6.30
CA PRO A 97 3.74 -16.05 6.94
C PRO A 97 2.84 -14.93 7.43
N THR A 98 3.42 -13.84 7.97
CA THR A 98 2.65 -12.67 8.41
C THR A 98 2.00 -11.99 7.23
N PHE A 99 2.74 -11.78 6.14
CA PHE A 99 2.22 -11.19 4.92
C PHE A 99 1.01 -11.96 4.38
N ASN A 100 1.14 -13.27 4.23
CA ASN A 100 0.07 -14.11 3.69
C ASN A 100 -1.20 -14.07 4.56
N ARG A 101 -1.04 -14.13 5.89
CA ARG A 101 -2.18 -14.04 6.83
C ARG A 101 -2.88 -12.69 6.74
N LEU A 102 -2.13 -11.59 6.72
CA LEU A 102 -2.69 -10.25 6.64
C LEU A 102 -3.29 -9.96 5.26
N ALA A 103 -2.68 -10.45 4.19
CA ALA A 103 -3.23 -10.31 2.84
C ALA A 103 -4.56 -11.04 2.69
N LEU A 104 -4.65 -12.27 3.21
CA LEU A 104 -5.90 -13.04 3.21
C LEU A 104 -6.96 -12.38 4.10
N ALA A 105 -6.59 -11.95 5.31
CA ALA A 105 -7.51 -11.28 6.22
C ALA A 105 -8.00 -9.94 5.67
N ALA A 106 -7.15 -9.19 4.95
CA ALA A 106 -7.52 -7.91 4.34
C ALA A 106 -8.50 -8.06 3.17
N ALA A 107 -8.59 -9.22 2.53
CA ALA A 107 -9.54 -9.47 1.46
C ALA A 107 -11.01 -9.34 1.94
N VAL A 108 -11.29 -9.75 3.17
CA VAL A 108 -12.65 -9.69 3.73
C VAL A 108 -13.17 -8.25 3.85
N PRO A 109 -12.51 -7.33 4.58
CA PRO A 109 -13.00 -5.96 4.67
C PRO A 109 -12.84 -5.20 3.34
N LEU A 110 -11.91 -5.58 2.46
CA LEU A 110 -11.81 -5.02 1.11
C LEU A 110 -13.08 -5.32 0.32
N LEU A 111 -13.52 -6.57 0.25
CA LEU A 111 -14.75 -6.95 -0.42
C LEU A 111 -15.98 -6.33 0.28
N ALA A 112 -16.00 -6.35 1.61
CA ALA A 112 -17.13 -5.78 2.36
C ALA A 112 -17.32 -4.28 2.06
N ILE A 113 -16.23 -3.50 1.96
CA ILE A 113 -16.30 -2.06 1.73
C ILE A 113 -16.75 -1.71 0.31
N THR A 114 -16.48 -2.59 -0.67
CA THR A 114 -16.85 -2.35 -2.08
C THR A 114 -18.30 -2.68 -2.39
N VAL A 115 -18.98 -3.44 -1.53
CA VAL A 115 -20.39 -3.84 -1.69
C VAL A 115 -21.28 -3.37 -0.53
N LEU A 116 -20.80 -2.44 0.29
CA LEU A 116 -21.50 -1.99 1.49
C LEU A 116 -22.80 -1.27 1.11
N PRO A 117 -23.99 -1.77 1.54
CA PRO A 117 -25.26 -1.09 1.33
C PRO A 117 -25.38 0.14 2.25
N PRO A 118 -26.42 0.98 2.08
CA PRO A 118 -26.75 2.01 3.06
C PRO A 118 -26.78 1.43 4.47
N ALA A 119 -25.96 1.94 5.36
CA ALA A 119 -25.71 1.39 6.68
C ALA A 119 -25.50 2.51 7.73
N PRO A 120 -25.82 2.25 8.99
CA PRO A 120 -25.56 3.22 10.06
C PRO A 120 -24.06 3.44 10.23
N LEU A 121 -23.67 4.64 10.65
CA LEU A 121 -22.29 5.10 10.76
C LEU A 121 -21.37 4.11 11.52
N TRP A 122 -21.86 3.48 12.60
CA TRP A 122 -21.06 2.54 13.38
C TRP A 122 -20.63 1.29 12.58
N GLN A 123 -21.49 0.78 11.68
CA GLN A 123 -21.14 -0.35 10.81
C GLN A 123 -20.09 0.07 9.78
N VAL A 124 -20.25 1.25 9.19
CA VAL A 124 -19.30 1.82 8.26
C VAL A 124 -17.94 2.02 8.93
N LEU A 125 -17.92 2.57 10.14
CA LEU A 125 -16.70 2.76 10.93
C LEU A 125 -16.03 1.41 11.22
N PHE A 126 -16.76 0.37 11.56
CA PHE A 126 -16.22 -0.95 11.83
C PHE A 126 -15.55 -1.55 10.58
N VAL A 127 -16.26 -1.56 9.44
CA VAL A 127 -15.75 -2.13 8.18
C VAL A 127 -14.57 -1.32 7.66
N SER A 128 -14.66 0.00 7.64
CA SER A 128 -13.58 0.88 7.17
C SER A 128 -12.35 0.80 8.06
N THR A 129 -12.52 0.74 9.38
CA THR A 129 -11.42 0.58 10.33
C THR A 129 -10.71 -0.76 10.13
N ALA A 130 -11.46 -1.85 9.97
CA ALA A 130 -10.89 -3.16 9.66
C ALA A 130 -10.12 -3.15 8.32
N PHE A 131 -10.70 -2.49 7.30
CA PHE A 131 -10.04 -2.29 6.01
C PHE A 131 -8.72 -1.53 6.16
N PHE A 132 -8.71 -0.34 6.78
CA PHE A 132 -7.49 0.45 6.94
C PHE A 132 -6.43 -0.28 7.78
N ALA A 133 -6.83 -0.92 8.88
CA ALA A 133 -5.91 -1.63 9.76
C ALA A 133 -5.23 -2.81 9.05
N LEU A 134 -5.99 -3.68 8.40
CA LEU A 134 -5.45 -4.87 7.75
C LEU A 134 -4.75 -4.53 6.42
N PHE A 135 -5.29 -3.59 5.67
CA PHE A 135 -4.70 -3.13 4.42
C PHE A 135 -3.34 -2.47 4.65
N SER A 136 -3.24 -1.54 5.61
CA SER A 136 -1.96 -0.93 6.00
C SER A 136 -1.05 -1.95 6.69
N GLY A 137 -1.62 -2.84 7.50
CA GLY A 137 -0.89 -3.85 8.24
C GLY A 137 -0.06 -4.79 7.36
N ARG A 138 -0.58 -5.18 6.18
CA ARG A 138 0.16 -6.03 5.22
C ARG A 138 1.38 -5.33 4.60
N MET A 139 1.42 -3.99 4.61
CA MET A 139 2.55 -3.23 4.10
C MET A 139 3.83 -3.44 4.92
N ILE A 140 3.69 -3.69 6.25
CA ILE A 140 4.82 -3.89 7.16
C ILE A 140 5.64 -5.12 6.75
N PRO A 141 5.09 -6.34 6.74
CA PRO A 141 5.82 -7.50 6.26
C PRO A 141 6.15 -7.41 4.76
N GLY A 142 5.32 -6.77 3.94
CA GLY A 142 5.59 -6.53 2.53
C GLY A 142 6.89 -5.74 2.32
N MET A 143 7.06 -4.62 2.99
CA MET A 143 8.29 -3.83 2.95
C MET A 143 9.50 -4.58 3.50
N ALA A 144 9.31 -5.41 4.54
CA ALA A 144 10.38 -6.26 5.06
C ALA A 144 10.81 -7.34 4.05
N ILE A 145 9.89 -7.88 3.25
CA ILE A 145 10.21 -8.81 2.14
C ILE A 145 10.98 -8.06 1.05
N LEU A 146 10.50 -6.90 0.60
CA LEU A 146 11.13 -6.10 -0.44
C LEU A 146 12.55 -5.69 -0.08
N THR A 147 12.76 -5.16 1.12
CA THR A 147 14.08 -4.72 1.58
C THR A 147 15.07 -5.87 1.70
N SER A 148 14.59 -7.08 2.00
CA SER A 148 15.45 -8.28 2.07
C SER A 148 15.76 -8.90 0.71
N ALA A 149 15.00 -8.59 -0.33
CA ALA A 149 15.28 -9.02 -1.68
C ALA A 149 16.44 -8.21 -2.31
N ALA A 150 16.64 -6.98 -1.85
CA ALA A 150 17.66 -6.08 -2.36
C ALA A 150 19.08 -6.51 -1.91
N GLN A 151 19.98 -6.69 -2.86
CA GLN A 151 21.40 -6.88 -2.57
C GLN A 151 21.96 -5.63 -1.89
N PRO A 152 22.80 -5.75 -0.83
CA PRO A 152 23.29 -4.59 -0.08
C PRO A 152 23.97 -3.52 -0.94
N ALA A 153 24.78 -3.95 -1.91
CA ALA A 153 25.51 -3.04 -2.82
C ALA A 153 24.58 -2.30 -3.81
N LEU A 154 23.41 -2.85 -4.12
CA LEU A 154 22.44 -2.32 -5.09
C LEU A 154 21.18 -1.76 -4.44
N ARG A 155 21.10 -1.75 -3.10
CA ARG A 155 19.89 -1.40 -2.36
C ARG A 155 19.32 -0.02 -2.73
N GLY A 156 20.17 0.99 -2.88
CA GLY A 156 19.74 2.34 -3.27
C GLY A 156 19.08 2.34 -4.65
N THR A 157 19.76 1.75 -5.65
CA THR A 157 19.22 1.64 -7.02
C THR A 157 17.95 0.81 -7.07
N PHE A 158 17.92 -0.32 -6.36
CA PHE A 158 16.74 -1.18 -6.25
C PHE A 158 15.54 -0.42 -5.65
N MET A 159 15.73 0.29 -4.54
CA MET A 159 14.65 1.04 -3.88
C MET A 159 14.14 2.19 -4.75
N ALA A 160 15.01 2.87 -5.51
CA ALA A 160 14.61 3.90 -6.46
C ALA A 160 13.75 3.33 -7.59
N LEU A 161 14.19 2.21 -8.20
CA LEU A 161 13.41 1.52 -9.24
C LEU A 161 12.08 0.99 -8.69
N ASN A 162 12.10 0.43 -7.48
CA ASN A 162 10.89 -0.05 -6.82
C ASN A 162 9.87 1.08 -6.58
N ALA A 163 10.32 2.28 -6.19
CA ALA A 163 9.45 3.44 -6.06
C ALA A 163 8.80 3.83 -7.41
N SER A 164 9.55 3.76 -8.50
CA SER A 164 9.01 3.99 -9.85
C SER A 164 7.97 2.95 -10.25
N VAL A 165 8.24 1.67 -9.95
CA VAL A 165 7.28 0.56 -10.18
C VAL A 165 6.00 0.78 -9.38
N GLN A 166 6.11 1.16 -8.10
CA GLN A 166 4.96 1.46 -7.25
C GLN A 166 4.13 2.61 -7.82
N SER A 167 4.79 3.73 -8.20
CA SER A 167 4.09 4.88 -8.78
C SER A 167 3.37 4.54 -10.08
N ALA A 168 4.01 3.77 -10.96
CA ALA A 168 3.38 3.28 -12.18
C ALA A 168 2.17 2.38 -11.89
N ALA A 169 2.31 1.44 -10.96
CA ALA A 169 1.22 0.55 -10.54
C ALA A 169 0.04 1.32 -9.94
N MET A 170 0.30 2.34 -9.11
CA MET A 170 -0.73 3.22 -8.54
C MET A 170 -1.48 3.99 -9.63
N GLY A 171 -0.75 4.59 -10.58
CA GLY A 171 -1.34 5.32 -11.70
C GLY A 171 -2.20 4.43 -12.59
N MET A 172 -1.69 3.24 -12.94
CA MET A 172 -2.44 2.25 -13.73
C MET A 172 -3.68 1.74 -12.99
N ALA A 173 -3.56 1.46 -11.69
CA ALA A 173 -4.68 1.01 -10.87
C ALA A 173 -5.80 2.06 -10.79
N SER A 174 -5.44 3.31 -10.53
CA SER A 174 -6.40 4.42 -10.48
C SER A 174 -7.07 4.67 -11.85
N LEU A 175 -6.30 4.54 -12.94
CA LEU A 175 -6.84 4.66 -14.29
C LEU A 175 -7.86 3.55 -14.58
N LEU A 176 -7.49 2.30 -14.33
CA LEU A 176 -8.39 1.16 -14.56
C LEU A 176 -9.60 1.20 -13.65
N GLY A 177 -9.42 1.55 -12.37
CA GLY A 177 -10.54 1.78 -11.45
C GLY A 177 -11.50 2.86 -11.98
N GLY A 178 -10.96 3.98 -12.46
CA GLY A 178 -11.75 5.06 -13.05
C GLY A 178 -12.46 4.71 -14.38
N LEU A 179 -11.95 3.72 -15.13
CA LEU A 179 -12.60 3.21 -16.35
C LEU A 179 -13.72 2.20 -16.04
N ILE A 180 -13.58 1.42 -14.95
CA ILE A 180 -14.58 0.42 -14.53
C ILE A 180 -15.72 1.10 -13.79
N ILE A 181 -15.39 2.04 -12.92
CA ILE A 181 -16.34 2.74 -12.05
C ILE A 181 -17.09 3.79 -12.88
N SER A 182 -18.42 3.64 -12.93
CA SER A 182 -19.34 4.58 -13.57
C SER A 182 -20.30 5.20 -12.55
N ARG A 183 -21.06 6.22 -12.97
CA ARG A 183 -22.16 6.79 -12.21
C ARG A 183 -23.45 6.59 -12.97
N ASP A 184 -24.51 6.19 -12.26
CA ASP A 184 -25.84 6.14 -12.82
C ASP A 184 -26.48 7.55 -12.92
N ALA A 185 -27.67 7.63 -13.49
CA ALA A 185 -28.41 8.89 -13.61
C ALA A 185 -28.82 9.49 -12.25
N ALA A 186 -28.81 8.71 -11.19
CA ALA A 186 -29.08 9.15 -9.82
C ALA A 186 -27.79 9.56 -9.05
N GLY A 187 -26.63 9.52 -9.72
CA GLY A 187 -25.34 9.88 -9.14
C GLY A 187 -24.69 8.79 -8.30
N ARG A 188 -25.26 7.58 -8.25
CA ARG A 188 -24.70 6.43 -7.52
C ARG A 188 -23.50 5.86 -8.27
N VAL A 189 -22.57 5.34 -7.52
CA VAL A 189 -21.36 4.68 -8.05
C VAL A 189 -21.72 3.24 -8.41
N GLU A 190 -21.58 2.89 -9.68
CA GLU A 190 -21.76 1.54 -10.20
C GLU A 190 -20.42 0.84 -10.41
N HIS A 191 -20.44 -0.51 -10.39
CA HIS A 191 -19.30 -1.39 -10.67
C HIS A 191 -18.13 -1.26 -9.68
N TYR A 192 -18.29 -0.58 -8.54
CA TYR A 192 -17.24 -0.42 -7.54
C TYR A 192 -16.73 -1.77 -7.00
N GLY A 193 -17.60 -2.76 -6.86
CA GLY A 193 -17.21 -4.11 -6.45
C GLY A 193 -16.46 -4.92 -7.52
N LEU A 194 -16.34 -4.41 -8.76
CA LEU A 194 -15.59 -5.04 -9.86
C LEU A 194 -14.19 -4.43 -10.04
N ALA A 195 -13.91 -3.29 -9.41
CA ALA A 195 -12.60 -2.63 -9.43
C ALA A 195 -11.66 -3.22 -8.39
#